data_0dfc42760bb7fd6e12591b372bba7f02
#
_entry.id   0dfc42760bb7fd6e12591b372bba7f02
#
_cell.length_a   1.000
_cell.length_b   1.000
_cell.length_c   1.000
_cell.angle_alpha   90.00
_cell.angle_beta   90.00
_cell.angle_gamma   90.00
#
_symmetry.space_group_name_H-M   'P 1'
#
loop_
_entity.id
_entity.type
_entity.pdbx_description
1 polymer ?
#
loop_
_entity_poly.entity_id
_entity_poly.type
_entity_poly.pdbx_seq_one_letter_code
_entity_poly.pdbx_strand_id
1 'polypeptide(L)'
;MLVRKYIDPGELVFAFSHEDQPTLSATEQRQSDCLKGWPRHEGWIRGRSALKKLLLSLKMDPDTSTLSFPHPTLSLSHTKDWAVAIGVLAGPMKIDGIGIDLELSRPVQDDHARFYLSKSECESAIDEDQRLRLWTVKEALFKADPDNHDAVIGHYRVQTPSALSGQARNRKGRIFFYMCEKSPIDKIFSEKQGGWMSWAVSFPMSASTLKNGGIHAYQ
;
A
#
# COMPACT_ATOMS: atom_id res chain seq x y z
N MET A 1 -13.25 -9.62 1.34
CA MET A 1 -14.13 -8.44 1.46
C MET A 1 -13.64 -7.36 0.51
N LEU A 2 -14.55 -6.52 0.01
CA LEU A 2 -14.26 -5.38 -0.86
C LEU A 2 -14.67 -4.08 -0.16
N VAL A 3 -13.83 -3.05 -0.27
CA VAL A 3 -14.13 -1.68 0.19
C VAL A 3 -13.85 -0.74 -0.97
N ARG A 4 -14.70 0.24 -1.17
CA ARG A 4 -14.54 1.28 -2.18
C ARG A 4 -14.41 2.64 -1.51
N LYS A 5 -13.43 3.43 -1.94
CA LYS A 5 -13.24 4.81 -1.49
C LYS A 5 -13.10 5.71 -2.70
N TYR A 6 -13.81 6.81 -2.66
CA TYR A 6 -13.70 7.84 -3.68
C TYR A 6 -12.62 8.83 -3.27
N ILE A 7 -11.68 9.06 -4.16
CA ILE A 7 -10.73 10.17 -4.09
C ILE A 7 -10.96 11.02 -5.34
N ASP A 8 -10.99 12.33 -5.19
CA ASP A 8 -11.14 13.20 -6.37
C ASP A 8 -9.86 13.14 -7.23
N PRO A 9 -9.96 12.73 -8.49
CA PRO A 9 -11.13 12.37 -9.32
C PRO A 9 -11.23 10.86 -9.67
N GLY A 10 -11.10 9.94 -8.73
CA GLY A 10 -11.15 8.51 -9.05
C GLY A 10 -11.75 7.64 -7.95
N GLU A 11 -11.95 6.38 -8.24
CA GLU A 11 -12.39 5.37 -7.26
C GLU A 11 -11.25 4.40 -6.95
N LEU A 12 -10.94 4.25 -5.67
CA LEU A 12 -10.05 3.22 -5.16
C LEU A 12 -10.86 2.02 -4.68
N VAL A 13 -10.46 0.84 -5.11
CA VAL A 13 -11.04 -0.43 -4.68
C VAL A 13 -10.02 -1.19 -3.87
N PHE A 14 -10.41 -1.63 -2.68
CA PHE A 14 -9.59 -2.43 -1.78
C PHE A 14 -10.19 -3.82 -1.66
N ALA A 15 -9.38 -4.85 -1.79
CA ALA A 15 -9.77 -6.23 -1.58
C ALA A 15 -8.93 -6.85 -0.45
N PHE A 16 -9.61 -7.35 0.57
CA PHE A 16 -8.98 -8.03 1.71
C PHE A 16 -9.16 -9.54 1.61
N SER A 17 -8.14 -10.28 2.01
CA SER A 17 -8.19 -11.74 2.10
C SER A 17 -7.36 -12.26 3.27
N HIS A 18 -7.90 -13.29 3.93
CA HIS A 18 -7.21 -14.18 4.87
C HIS A 18 -7.19 -15.63 4.35
N GLU A 19 -7.62 -15.84 3.12
CA GLU A 19 -7.72 -17.16 2.51
C GLU A 19 -6.36 -17.67 2.05
N ASP A 20 -6.07 -18.90 2.39
CA ASP A 20 -4.83 -19.61 2.08
C ASP A 20 -4.93 -20.54 0.86
N GLN A 21 -6.11 -20.64 0.24
CA GLN A 21 -6.37 -21.54 -0.88
C GLN A 21 -7.18 -20.88 -2.00
N PRO A 22 -6.63 -19.85 -2.70
CA PRO A 22 -7.27 -19.32 -3.88
C PRO A 22 -7.21 -20.34 -5.03
N THR A 23 -8.20 -20.31 -5.92
CA THR A 23 -8.10 -21.03 -7.21
C THR A 23 -6.95 -20.42 -8.03
N LEU A 24 -5.88 -21.17 -8.22
CA LEU A 24 -4.71 -20.77 -8.98
C LEU A 24 -4.82 -21.23 -10.44
N SER A 25 -4.36 -20.43 -11.39
CA SER A 25 -4.12 -20.88 -12.76
C SER A 25 -2.94 -21.86 -12.80
N ALA A 26 -2.78 -22.61 -13.90
CA ALA A 26 -1.67 -23.56 -14.02
C ALA A 26 -0.30 -22.86 -13.91
N THR A 27 -0.18 -21.60 -14.36
CA THR A 27 1.05 -20.81 -14.22
C THR A 27 1.28 -20.34 -12.80
N GLU A 28 0.25 -19.84 -12.13
CA GLU A 28 0.33 -19.48 -10.71
C GLU A 28 0.64 -20.68 -9.82
N GLN A 29 0.10 -21.87 -10.17
CA GLN A 29 0.42 -23.10 -9.43
C GLN A 29 1.91 -23.41 -9.52
N ARG A 30 2.52 -23.33 -10.72
CA ARG A 30 3.97 -23.51 -10.88
C ARG A 30 4.78 -22.49 -10.08
N GLN A 31 4.35 -21.23 -10.08
CA GLN A 31 4.98 -20.18 -9.26
C GLN A 31 4.89 -20.50 -7.77
N SER A 32 3.72 -20.95 -7.31
CA SER A 32 3.49 -21.39 -5.93
C SER A 32 4.40 -22.56 -5.55
N ASP A 33 4.49 -23.56 -6.42
CA ASP A 33 5.32 -24.75 -6.18
C ASP A 33 6.80 -24.40 -6.02
N CYS A 34 7.31 -23.40 -6.76
CA CYS A 34 8.67 -22.87 -6.59
C CYS A 34 8.88 -22.18 -5.23
N LEU A 35 7.83 -21.77 -4.55
CA LEU A 35 7.89 -21.08 -3.25
C LEU A 35 7.62 -22.01 -2.07
N LYS A 36 7.23 -23.26 -2.28
CA LYS A 36 6.96 -24.23 -1.21
C LYS A 36 8.17 -24.39 -0.31
N GLY A 37 7.94 -24.35 1.00
CA GLY A 37 9.00 -24.41 2.01
C GLY A 37 9.69 -23.09 2.32
N TRP A 38 9.41 -22.03 1.59
CA TRP A 38 9.93 -20.70 1.92
C TRP A 38 8.98 -19.94 2.85
N PRO A 39 9.49 -19.17 3.83
CA PRO A 39 8.63 -18.41 4.77
C PRO A 39 7.62 -17.47 4.09
N ARG A 40 7.94 -16.99 2.88
CA ARG A 40 7.09 -16.08 2.10
C ARG A 40 5.94 -16.77 1.33
N HIS A 41 5.89 -18.11 1.28
CA HIS A 41 4.91 -18.84 0.47
C HIS A 41 3.47 -18.54 0.88
N GLU A 42 3.15 -18.62 2.16
CA GLU A 42 1.80 -18.33 2.66
C GLU A 42 1.36 -16.88 2.39
N GLY A 43 2.26 -15.91 2.61
CA GLY A 43 2.02 -14.50 2.28
C GLY A 43 1.76 -14.30 0.78
N TRP A 44 2.51 -15.02 -0.08
CA TRP A 44 2.31 -14.99 -1.53
C TRP A 44 0.91 -15.52 -1.90
N ILE A 45 0.48 -16.65 -1.34
CA ILE A 45 -0.85 -17.24 -1.56
C ILE A 45 -1.96 -16.26 -1.17
N ARG A 46 -1.89 -15.70 0.06
CA ARG A 46 -2.88 -14.70 0.53
C ARG A 46 -2.90 -13.47 -0.36
N GLY A 47 -1.74 -13.01 -0.80
CA GLY A 47 -1.61 -11.91 -1.75
C GLY A 47 -2.29 -12.18 -3.07
N ARG A 48 -2.14 -13.40 -3.64
CA ARG A 48 -2.86 -13.80 -4.85
C ARG A 48 -4.37 -13.84 -4.64
N SER A 49 -4.83 -14.34 -3.49
CA SER A 49 -6.25 -14.32 -3.14
C SER A 49 -6.82 -12.88 -3.12
N ALA A 50 -6.13 -11.94 -2.49
CA ALA A 50 -6.55 -10.55 -2.47
C ALA A 50 -6.56 -9.92 -3.88
N LEU A 51 -5.51 -10.14 -4.67
CA LEU A 51 -5.41 -9.63 -6.04
C LEU A 51 -6.53 -10.18 -6.94
N LYS A 52 -6.82 -11.49 -6.89
CA LYS A 52 -7.90 -12.10 -7.67
C LYS A 52 -9.26 -11.48 -7.32
N LYS A 53 -9.55 -11.31 -6.04
CA LYS A 53 -10.77 -10.62 -5.58
C LYS A 53 -10.86 -9.19 -6.11
N LEU A 54 -9.74 -8.47 -6.11
CA LEU A 54 -9.65 -7.12 -6.65
C LEU A 54 -9.91 -7.12 -8.17
N LEU A 55 -9.18 -7.94 -8.94
CA LEU A 55 -9.28 -8.00 -10.40
C LEU A 55 -10.70 -8.34 -10.85
N LEU A 56 -11.34 -9.33 -10.22
CA LEU A 56 -12.74 -9.67 -10.47
C LEU A 56 -13.67 -8.47 -10.21
N SER A 57 -13.44 -7.71 -9.14
CA SER A 57 -14.24 -6.52 -8.83
C SER A 57 -14.06 -5.38 -9.82
N LEU A 58 -12.89 -5.32 -10.46
CA LEU A 58 -12.54 -4.38 -11.53
C LEU A 58 -12.96 -4.89 -12.91
N LYS A 59 -13.58 -6.09 -13.01
CA LYS A 59 -13.93 -6.78 -14.25
C LYS A 59 -12.71 -7.07 -15.15
N MET A 60 -11.58 -7.35 -14.53
CA MET A 60 -10.32 -7.74 -15.18
C MET A 60 -10.12 -9.24 -15.08
N ASP A 61 -9.22 -9.78 -15.94
CA ASP A 61 -8.79 -11.17 -15.86
C ASP A 61 -8.18 -11.44 -14.47
N PRO A 62 -8.67 -12.46 -13.72
CA PRO A 62 -8.14 -12.79 -12.41
C PRO A 62 -6.80 -13.52 -12.41
N ASP A 63 -6.22 -13.85 -13.58
CA ASP A 63 -4.87 -14.43 -13.64
C ASP A 63 -3.82 -13.39 -13.25
N THR A 64 -3.15 -13.64 -12.14
CA THR A 64 -2.13 -12.74 -11.60
C THR A 64 -0.71 -13.14 -11.99
N SER A 65 -0.55 -14.19 -12.82
CA SER A 65 0.76 -14.78 -13.14
C SER A 65 1.69 -13.84 -13.89
N THR A 66 1.13 -12.88 -14.64
CA THR A 66 1.86 -11.89 -15.43
C THR A 66 2.04 -10.54 -14.73
N LEU A 67 1.44 -10.35 -13.56
CA LEU A 67 1.54 -9.09 -12.83
C LEU A 67 2.95 -8.91 -12.24
N SER A 68 3.52 -7.75 -12.48
CA SER A 68 4.78 -7.29 -11.89
C SER A 68 4.56 -6.02 -11.08
N PHE A 69 5.36 -5.82 -10.04
CA PHE A 69 5.32 -4.63 -9.19
C PHE A 69 6.68 -3.93 -9.17
N PRO A 70 6.71 -2.56 -9.13
CA PRO A 70 5.56 -1.67 -9.01
C PRO A 70 4.64 -1.73 -10.24
N HIS A 71 3.33 -1.54 -10.01
CA HIS A 71 2.32 -1.53 -11.07
C HIS A 71 1.58 -0.18 -11.06
N PRO A 72 1.27 0.43 -12.23
CA PRO A 72 0.70 1.77 -12.26
C PRO A 72 -0.67 1.89 -11.59
N THR A 73 -1.47 0.84 -11.59
CA THR A 73 -2.86 0.88 -11.11
C THR A 73 -3.21 -0.16 -10.05
N LEU A 74 -2.27 -1.02 -9.68
CA LEU A 74 -2.47 -2.08 -8.69
C LEU A 74 -1.33 -2.10 -7.67
N SER A 75 -1.64 -2.41 -6.42
CA SER A 75 -0.63 -2.68 -5.40
C SER A 75 -1.14 -3.72 -4.39
N LEU A 76 -0.21 -4.27 -3.62
CA LEU A 76 -0.44 -5.38 -2.72
C LEU A 76 0.40 -5.23 -1.45
N SER A 77 -0.20 -5.55 -0.32
CA SER A 77 0.53 -5.82 0.93
C SER A 77 -0.04 -7.04 1.64
N HIS A 78 0.79 -7.68 2.45
CA HIS A 78 0.36 -8.80 3.27
C HIS A 78 1.08 -8.82 4.62
N THR A 79 0.37 -9.27 5.62
CA THR A 79 0.88 -9.62 6.95
C THR A 79 0.96 -11.14 7.08
N LYS A 80 1.22 -11.63 8.32
CA LYS A 80 1.18 -13.07 8.59
C LYS A 80 -0.17 -13.69 8.23
N ASP A 81 -1.28 -13.03 8.57
CA ASP A 81 -2.62 -13.63 8.49
C ASP A 81 -3.54 -12.97 7.45
N TRP A 82 -3.15 -11.78 6.95
CA TRP A 82 -3.96 -10.97 6.06
C TRP A 82 -3.21 -10.49 4.83
N ALA A 83 -3.94 -10.31 3.73
CA ALA A 83 -3.47 -9.57 2.57
C ALA A 83 -4.49 -8.51 2.16
N VAL A 84 -4.01 -7.41 1.62
CA VAL A 84 -4.81 -6.35 1.02
C VAL A 84 -4.25 -6.02 -0.36
N ALA A 85 -5.12 -5.95 -1.35
CA ALA A 85 -4.81 -5.42 -2.66
C ALA A 85 -5.60 -4.14 -2.90
N ILE A 86 -5.00 -3.18 -3.57
CA ILE A 86 -5.63 -1.92 -3.99
C ILE A 86 -5.55 -1.78 -5.50
N GLY A 87 -6.60 -1.23 -6.08
CA GLY A 87 -6.65 -0.89 -7.50
C GLY A 87 -7.39 0.40 -7.74
N VAL A 88 -7.08 1.06 -8.85
CA VAL A 88 -7.73 2.28 -9.30
C VAL A 88 -8.67 1.94 -10.44
N LEU A 89 -9.95 2.28 -10.30
CA LEU A 89 -10.85 2.37 -11.44
C LEU A 89 -10.45 3.57 -12.30
N ALA A 90 -10.36 3.35 -13.60
CA ALA A 90 -9.99 4.39 -14.55
C ALA A 90 -10.84 5.66 -14.33
N GLY A 91 -10.18 6.74 -13.96
CA GLY A 91 -10.73 8.06 -13.77
C GLY A 91 -10.05 9.07 -14.69
N PRO A 92 -10.48 10.31 -14.70
CA PRO A 92 -9.89 11.38 -15.52
C PRO A 92 -8.45 11.72 -15.10
N MET A 93 -8.04 11.36 -13.87
CA MET A 93 -6.69 11.65 -13.40
C MET A 93 -5.72 10.53 -13.75
N LYS A 94 -4.67 10.88 -14.49
CA LYS A 94 -3.59 9.98 -14.82
C LYS A 94 -2.66 9.86 -13.60
N ILE A 95 -2.63 8.69 -12.96
CA ILE A 95 -1.65 8.34 -11.96
C ILE A 95 -0.50 7.56 -12.59
N ASP A 96 0.70 7.67 -12.04
CA ASP A 96 1.88 6.91 -12.47
C ASP A 96 2.09 5.65 -11.65
N GLY A 97 1.60 5.64 -10.44
CA GLY A 97 1.72 4.49 -9.56
C GLY A 97 0.82 4.58 -8.34
N ILE A 98 0.54 3.41 -7.78
CA ILE A 98 -0.21 3.25 -6.54
C ILE A 98 0.53 2.28 -5.63
N GLY A 99 0.48 2.55 -4.33
CA GLY A 99 1.06 1.70 -3.30
C GLY A 99 0.12 1.51 -2.13
N ILE A 100 0.17 0.34 -1.52
CA ILE A 100 -0.53 0.04 -0.28
C ILE A 100 0.40 -0.69 0.68
N ASP A 101 0.27 -0.38 1.96
CA ASP A 101 0.88 -1.16 3.01
C ASP A 101 -0.06 -1.38 4.18
N LEU A 102 0.03 -2.57 4.77
CA LEU A 102 -0.75 -3.02 5.90
C LEU A 102 0.18 -3.65 6.93
N GLU A 103 0.18 -3.11 8.14
CA GLU A 103 0.90 -3.68 9.25
C GLU A 103 -0.04 -3.84 10.43
N LEU A 104 -0.08 -5.03 10.98
CA LEU A 104 -0.73 -5.30 12.26
C LEU A 104 0.16 -4.81 13.39
N SER A 105 -0.40 -4.65 14.59
CA SER A 105 0.34 -4.11 15.73
C SER A 105 1.62 -4.92 15.99
N ARG A 106 2.75 -4.24 15.91
CA ARG A 106 4.06 -4.77 16.27
C ARG A 106 4.94 -3.64 16.83
N PRO A 107 5.84 -3.93 17.76
CA PRO A 107 6.75 -2.91 18.28
C PRO A 107 7.74 -2.44 17.20
N VAL A 108 7.90 -1.13 17.09
CA VAL A 108 8.92 -0.49 16.25
C VAL A 108 9.83 0.33 17.14
N GLN A 109 11.03 -0.19 17.42
CA GLN A 109 12.00 0.45 18.30
C GLN A 109 12.61 1.70 17.63
N ASP A 110 13.05 2.66 18.43
CA ASP A 110 13.68 3.91 17.97
C ASP A 110 14.87 3.68 17.04
N ASP A 111 15.72 2.73 17.37
CA ASP A 111 16.91 2.45 16.57
C ASP A 111 16.54 1.99 15.16
N HIS A 112 15.48 1.20 15.00
CA HIS A 112 14.99 0.78 13.70
C HIS A 112 14.36 1.94 12.92
N ALA A 113 13.66 2.86 13.61
CA ALA A 113 13.01 4.01 12.99
C ALA A 113 14.02 4.93 12.26
N ARG A 114 15.24 5.07 12.78
CA ARG A 114 16.30 5.90 12.17
C ARG A 114 16.73 5.46 10.78
N PHE A 115 16.49 4.21 10.38
CA PHE A 115 16.81 3.73 9.05
C PHE A 115 15.84 4.20 7.97
N TYR A 116 14.61 4.58 8.35
CA TYR A 116 13.59 4.99 7.39
C TYR A 116 12.99 6.38 7.68
N LEU A 117 13.10 6.92 8.89
CA LEU A 117 12.63 8.26 9.24
C LEU A 117 13.75 9.30 9.13
N SER A 118 13.40 10.50 8.67
CA SER A 118 14.24 11.68 8.79
C SER A 118 14.20 12.20 10.22
N LYS A 119 15.11 13.14 10.55
CA LYS A 119 15.14 13.78 11.88
C LYS A 119 13.78 14.37 12.28
N SER A 120 13.15 15.14 11.39
CA SER A 120 11.84 15.76 11.66
C SER A 120 10.71 14.73 11.80
N GLU A 121 10.78 13.63 11.06
CA GLU A 121 9.82 12.53 11.17
C GLU A 121 10.02 11.76 12.49
N CYS A 122 11.25 11.57 12.96
CA CYS A 122 11.54 11.00 14.29
C CYS A 122 11.02 11.89 15.41
N GLU A 123 11.21 13.20 15.31
CA GLU A 123 10.69 14.17 16.29
C GLU A 123 9.14 14.15 16.38
N SER A 124 8.48 13.79 15.28
CA SER A 124 7.01 13.66 15.23
C SER A 124 6.49 12.28 15.65
N ALA A 125 7.32 11.24 15.58
CA ALA A 125 6.94 9.86 15.88
C ALA A 125 7.44 9.44 17.27
N ILE A 126 6.82 10.01 18.31
CA ILE A 126 7.27 9.90 19.70
C ILE A 126 7.01 8.51 20.33
N ASP A 127 6.12 7.72 19.75
CA ASP A 127 5.76 6.38 20.25
C ASP A 127 5.82 5.30 19.16
N GLU A 128 5.73 4.05 19.57
CA GLU A 128 5.79 2.90 18.66
C GLU A 128 4.64 2.87 17.65
N ASP A 129 3.46 3.30 18.03
CA ASP A 129 2.27 3.34 17.16
C ASP A 129 2.46 4.36 16.03
N GLN A 130 3.01 5.53 16.34
CA GLN A 130 3.32 6.56 15.35
C GLN A 130 4.48 6.14 14.43
N ARG A 131 5.49 5.45 14.96
CA ARG A 131 6.58 4.87 14.16
C ARG A 131 6.07 3.82 13.20
N LEU A 132 5.19 2.92 13.67
CA LEU A 132 4.53 1.92 12.82
C LEU A 132 3.68 2.59 11.73
N ARG A 133 2.92 3.62 12.07
CA ARG A 133 2.15 4.40 11.11
C ARG A 133 3.03 5.00 10.01
N LEU A 134 4.12 5.66 10.37
CA LEU A 134 5.04 6.24 9.39
C LEU A 134 5.77 5.16 8.58
N TRP A 135 6.03 4.00 9.15
CA TRP A 135 6.55 2.85 8.40
C TRP A 135 5.59 2.48 7.28
N THR A 136 4.29 2.26 7.58
CA THR A 136 3.30 1.89 6.54
C THR A 136 3.14 2.97 5.47
N VAL A 137 3.20 4.26 5.86
CA VAL A 137 3.20 5.37 4.89
C VAL A 137 4.41 5.27 3.95
N LYS A 138 5.61 5.06 4.49
CA LYS A 138 6.85 4.96 3.70
C LYS A 138 6.85 3.76 2.75
N GLU A 139 6.37 2.60 3.21
CA GLU A 139 6.21 1.41 2.38
C GLU A 139 5.20 1.65 1.24
N ALA A 140 4.08 2.30 1.54
CA ALA A 140 3.10 2.66 0.52
C ALA A 140 3.68 3.63 -0.53
N LEU A 141 4.46 4.63 -0.10
CA LEU A 141 5.15 5.57 -0.99
C LEU A 141 6.17 4.86 -1.88
N PHE A 142 6.96 3.95 -1.31
CA PHE A 142 7.93 3.14 -2.04
C PHE A 142 7.25 2.29 -3.12
N LYS A 143 6.14 1.62 -2.78
CA LYS A 143 5.35 0.81 -3.71
C LYS A 143 4.65 1.65 -4.79
N ALA A 144 4.31 2.92 -4.50
CA ALA A 144 3.70 3.86 -5.45
C ALA A 144 4.71 4.53 -6.38
N ASP A 145 5.99 4.34 -6.17
CA ASP A 145 7.04 4.93 -7.02
C ASP A 145 7.39 4.00 -8.17
N PRO A 146 7.05 4.33 -9.43
CA PRO A 146 7.41 3.50 -10.58
C PRO A 146 8.93 3.36 -10.77
N ASP A 147 9.72 4.29 -10.20
CA ASP A 147 11.18 4.35 -10.32
C ASP A 147 11.88 3.91 -9.01
N ASN A 148 11.30 2.97 -8.26
CA ASN A 148 11.78 2.60 -6.94
C ASN A 148 12.99 1.63 -6.93
N HIS A 149 13.44 1.13 -8.08
CA HIS A 149 14.48 0.12 -8.20
C HIS A 149 15.81 0.52 -7.52
N ASP A 150 16.14 1.83 -7.47
CA ASP A 150 17.33 2.36 -6.80
C ASP A 150 16.97 3.11 -5.50
N ALA A 151 15.73 2.99 -5.03
CA ALA A 151 15.28 3.74 -3.87
C ALA A 151 15.40 2.92 -2.59
N VAL A 152 15.63 3.60 -1.49
CA VAL A 152 15.43 3.08 -0.15
C VAL A 152 14.31 3.84 0.55
N ILE A 153 13.62 3.19 1.45
CA ILE A 153 12.42 3.74 2.13
C ILE A 153 12.71 5.11 2.77
N GLY A 154 13.91 5.31 3.32
CA GLY A 154 14.35 6.59 3.89
C GLY A 154 14.45 7.75 2.88
N HIS A 155 14.36 7.50 1.57
CA HIS A 155 14.38 8.54 0.54
C HIS A 155 13.06 9.30 0.39
N TYR A 156 11.97 8.76 0.89
CA TYR A 156 10.66 9.41 0.84
C TYR A 156 10.51 10.33 2.04
N ARG A 157 10.23 11.61 1.80
CA ARG A 157 10.06 12.63 2.84
C ARG A 157 8.60 13.01 2.97
N VAL A 158 8.00 12.73 4.11
CA VAL A 158 6.64 13.12 4.46
C VAL A 158 6.64 14.58 4.92
N GLN A 159 5.80 15.41 4.30
CA GLN A 159 5.80 16.86 4.60
C GLN A 159 5.17 17.18 5.97
N THR A 160 4.12 16.45 6.34
CA THR A 160 3.42 16.63 7.61
C THR A 160 3.33 15.29 8.33
N PRO A 161 4.41 14.87 9.03
CA PRO A 161 4.48 13.53 9.62
C PRO A 161 3.41 13.20 10.65
N SER A 162 2.84 14.19 11.33
CA SER A 162 1.76 14.02 12.30
C SER A 162 0.38 13.79 11.67
N ALA A 163 0.19 14.17 10.40
CA ALA A 163 -1.09 14.08 9.70
C ALA A 163 -1.38 12.64 9.21
N LEU A 164 -2.66 12.30 9.14
CA LEU A 164 -3.15 11.03 8.58
C LEU A 164 -3.18 11.02 7.05
N SER A 165 -3.08 12.19 6.41
CA SER A 165 -2.99 12.33 4.97
C SER A 165 -2.14 13.53 4.62
N GLY A 166 -1.55 13.53 3.42
CA GLY A 166 -0.72 14.65 3.00
C GLY A 166 0.12 14.33 1.78
N GLN A 167 1.15 15.13 1.60
CA GLN A 167 2.11 14.99 0.53
C GLN A 167 3.44 14.44 1.03
N ALA A 168 4.12 13.73 0.14
CA ALA A 168 5.50 13.29 0.32
C ALA A 168 6.29 13.51 -0.98
N ARG A 169 7.62 13.48 -0.88
CA ARG A 169 8.51 13.59 -2.04
C ARG A 169 9.64 12.56 -1.93
N ASN A 170 10.05 11.99 -3.07
CA ASN A 170 11.28 11.23 -3.16
C ASN A 170 12.48 12.14 -3.46
N ARG A 171 13.70 11.57 -3.51
CA ARG A 171 14.93 12.31 -3.87
C ARG A 171 14.93 12.92 -5.27
N LYS A 172 14.17 12.34 -6.21
CA LYS A 172 14.04 12.83 -7.59
C LYS A 172 12.99 13.95 -7.72
N GLY A 173 12.34 14.36 -6.60
CA GLY A 173 11.34 15.42 -6.57
C GLY A 173 9.93 14.95 -6.97
N ARG A 174 9.69 13.65 -7.21
CA ARG A 174 8.35 13.13 -7.47
C ARG A 174 7.46 13.37 -6.27
N ILE A 175 6.24 13.84 -6.54
CA ILE A 175 5.22 14.11 -5.54
C ILE A 175 4.31 12.91 -5.41
N PHE A 176 4.00 12.57 -4.17
CA PHE A 176 3.04 11.55 -3.77
C PHE A 176 1.99 12.17 -2.87
N PHE A 177 0.77 11.65 -2.98
CA PHE A 177 -0.25 11.87 -1.97
C PHE A 177 -0.46 10.56 -1.22
N TYR A 178 -0.57 10.63 0.09
CA TYR A 178 -0.80 9.48 0.95
C TYR A 178 -1.98 9.70 1.88
N MET A 179 -2.57 8.60 2.29
CA MET A 179 -3.50 8.52 3.40
C MET A 179 -3.17 7.30 4.24
N CYS A 180 -3.32 7.44 5.55
CA CYS A 180 -3.23 6.33 6.48
C CYS A 180 -4.43 6.31 7.43
N GLU A 181 -4.81 5.13 7.87
CA GLU A 181 -5.90 4.91 8.81
C GLU A 181 -5.54 3.72 9.72
N LYS A 182 -6.20 3.62 10.86
CA LYS A 182 -6.12 2.40 11.67
C LYS A 182 -6.58 1.22 10.82
N SER A 183 -5.93 0.07 11.02
CA SER A 183 -6.25 -1.13 10.25
C SER A 183 -7.75 -1.39 10.27
N PRO A 184 -8.41 -1.53 9.11
CA PRO A 184 -9.83 -1.80 9.06
C PRO A 184 -10.18 -3.24 9.47
N ILE A 185 -9.19 -4.11 9.65
CA ILE A 185 -9.36 -5.52 10.02
C ILE A 185 -10.16 -5.63 11.33
N ASP A 186 -9.85 -4.81 12.32
CA ASP A 186 -10.54 -4.82 13.63
C ASP A 186 -12.05 -4.55 13.49
N LYS A 187 -12.41 -3.63 12.59
CA LYS A 187 -13.81 -3.27 12.34
C LYS A 187 -14.56 -4.32 11.53
N ILE A 188 -13.83 -4.98 10.62
CA ILE A 188 -14.40 -5.89 9.63
C ILE A 188 -14.61 -7.29 10.20
N PHE A 189 -13.67 -7.73 11.03
CA PHE A 189 -13.59 -9.12 11.48
C PHE A 189 -13.72 -9.29 12.99
N SER A 190 -13.99 -8.21 13.72
CA SER A 190 -14.09 -8.21 15.18
C SER A 190 -12.81 -8.65 15.90
N GLU A 191 -11.68 -8.55 15.22
CA GLU A 191 -10.36 -8.90 15.76
C GLU A 191 -9.66 -7.64 16.26
N LYS A 192 -9.25 -7.61 17.52
CA LYS A 192 -8.50 -6.50 18.12
C LYS A 192 -6.99 -6.66 17.87
N GLN A 193 -6.58 -6.62 16.62
CA GLN A 193 -5.16 -6.77 16.28
C GLN A 193 -4.41 -5.43 16.26
N GLY A 194 -5.14 -4.33 16.17
CA GLY A 194 -4.53 -3.01 16.00
C GLY A 194 -3.74 -2.88 14.69
N GLY A 195 -2.99 -1.81 14.55
CA GLY A 195 -2.11 -1.59 13.40
C GLY A 195 -2.58 -0.48 12.47
N TRP A 196 -1.91 -0.37 11.32
CA TRP A 196 -2.11 0.70 10.36
C TRP A 196 -2.19 0.18 8.94
N MET A 197 -3.01 0.83 8.14
CA MET A 197 -3.05 0.68 6.70
C MET A 197 -2.78 2.05 6.07
N SER A 198 -1.87 2.08 5.11
CA SER A 198 -1.55 3.29 4.35
C SER A 198 -1.60 3.00 2.87
N TRP A 199 -2.04 3.97 2.10
CA TRP A 199 -1.95 3.92 0.65
C TRP A 199 -1.43 5.24 0.10
N ALA A 200 -0.81 5.19 -1.07
CA ALA A 200 -0.25 6.34 -1.74
C ALA A 200 -0.47 6.27 -3.25
N VAL A 201 -0.53 7.43 -3.89
CA VAL A 201 -0.55 7.57 -5.35
C VAL A 201 0.54 8.54 -5.78
N SER A 202 1.15 8.28 -6.93
CA SER A 202 2.08 9.19 -7.58
C SER A 202 1.50 9.70 -8.90
N PHE A 203 1.95 10.90 -9.29
CA PHE A 203 1.51 11.57 -10.51
C PHE A 203 2.68 11.81 -11.45
N PRO A 204 2.44 11.94 -12.77
CA PRO A 204 3.47 12.29 -13.73
C PRO A 204 4.25 13.55 -13.33
N MET A 205 5.57 13.54 -13.46
CA MET A 205 6.43 14.67 -13.10
C MET A 205 6.11 15.95 -13.89
N SER A 206 5.48 15.84 -15.06
CA SER A 206 4.99 16.97 -15.86
C SER A 206 3.74 17.66 -15.29
N ALA A 207 3.09 17.06 -14.29
CA ALA A 207 1.90 17.63 -13.64
C ALA A 207 2.29 18.67 -12.56
N SER A 208 3.23 19.55 -12.85
CA SER A 208 3.71 20.61 -11.92
C SER A 208 2.64 21.69 -11.59
N THR A 209 1.37 21.45 -11.89
CA THR A 209 0.29 22.45 -11.74
C THR A 209 -0.84 21.99 -10.79
N LEU A 210 -0.58 21.04 -9.91
CA LEU A 210 -1.52 20.79 -8.80
C LEU A 210 -1.32 21.86 -7.72
N LYS A 211 -1.68 23.10 -8.05
CA LYS A 211 -1.89 24.14 -7.07
C LYS A 211 -3.05 23.72 -6.17
N ASN A 212 -2.73 23.39 -4.91
CA ASN A 212 -3.66 23.37 -3.76
C ASN A 212 -4.88 22.43 -3.78
N GLY A 213 -4.86 21.34 -4.52
CA GLY A 213 -5.91 20.31 -4.42
C GLY A 213 -5.60 19.34 -3.28
N GLY A 214 -6.17 19.56 -2.10
CA GLY A 214 -6.19 18.53 -1.06
C GLY A 214 -7.04 17.35 -1.55
N ILE A 215 -6.56 16.12 -1.32
CA ILE A 215 -7.40 14.93 -1.49
C ILE A 215 -8.41 14.95 -0.35
N HIS A 216 -9.66 15.26 -0.65
CA HIS A 216 -10.76 15.12 0.28
C HIS A 216 -11.32 13.71 0.14
N ALA A 217 -11.11 12.86 1.16
CA ALA A 217 -11.82 11.60 1.26
C ALA A 217 -13.22 11.90 1.83
N TYR A 218 -14.26 11.63 1.06
CA TYR A 218 -15.62 11.58 1.58
C TYR A 218 -15.83 10.23 2.27
N GLN A 219 -16.30 10.29 3.52
CA GLN A 219 -16.68 9.12 4.32
C GLN A 219 -17.99 8.53 3.83
#